data_626275824fcfa6a36d712eda936a9e39
#
_entry.id   626275824fcfa6a36d712eda936a9e39
#
_cell.length_a   1.000
_cell.length_b   1.000
_cell.length_c   1.000
_cell.angle_alpha   90.00
_cell.angle_beta   90.00
_cell.angle_gamma   90.00
#
_symmetry.space_group_name_H-M   'P 1'
#
loop_
_entity.id
_entity.type
_entity.pdbx_description
1 polymer ?
#
loop_
_entity_poly.entity_id
_entity_poly.type
_entity_poly.pdbx_seq_one_letter_code
_entity_poly.pdbx_strand_id
1 'polypeptide(L)'
;MTEKVALIGSGNWGSAVAKIVGGNVQKFDHFQNEVKMWVFEEQVDGQNLTEIINTKHENVKYLPGIKLPENIVACPDLIKTCEDATMLVFVVPHQFVASVCKQLKGKISPKCKAISLIKGVDVEENDNGFRLITDMIQDSLGIRACMLSGANIATEVAEERFCETTIGYRNREDGELFEAIFHTPTFRVNIVEDVVGVELCGALKNIIAIGGGLVDGLKLGDNTKAAIIRIGLYEMRKFAKMFYADVKDETFFESCGVADLVTTCAGGRNRKVAEAHVTTGKSFDQLEKEMLGGQKLQGTSTAKDMYGILSKKGLCKEFPLMTTIYRICYEDLPPIRIVEDI
;
A
#
# COMPACT_ATOMS: atom_id res chain seq x y z
N MET A 1 0.72 30.50 3.10
CA MET A 1 0.55 30.07 1.69
C MET A 1 -0.56 29.04 1.67
N THR A 2 -1.39 29.05 0.64
CA THR A 2 -2.46 28.05 0.48
C THR A 2 -1.86 26.75 -0.06
N GLU A 3 -2.12 25.64 0.59
CA GLU A 3 -1.65 24.32 0.14
C GLU A 3 -2.50 23.82 -1.04
N LYS A 4 -1.85 23.21 -2.03
CA LYS A 4 -2.47 22.66 -3.24
C LYS A 4 -2.20 21.18 -3.33
N VAL A 5 -3.25 20.38 -3.36
CA VAL A 5 -3.14 18.91 -3.36
C VAL A 5 -3.27 18.36 -4.78
N ALA A 6 -2.35 17.48 -5.16
CA ALA A 6 -2.44 16.67 -6.37
C ALA A 6 -2.38 15.18 -6.04
N LEU A 7 -3.33 14.42 -6.57
CA LEU A 7 -3.39 12.96 -6.45
C LEU A 7 -2.74 12.34 -7.69
N ILE A 8 -1.81 11.41 -7.49
CA ILE A 8 -1.11 10.72 -8.57
C ILE A 8 -1.59 9.28 -8.62
N GLY A 9 -2.61 9.03 -9.44
CA GLY A 9 -3.26 7.74 -9.63
C GLY A 9 -4.75 7.76 -9.34
N SER A 10 -5.50 7.02 -10.13
CA SER A 10 -6.96 7.01 -10.16
C SER A 10 -7.56 5.60 -10.16
N GLY A 11 -6.82 4.62 -9.65
CA GLY A 11 -7.35 3.27 -9.44
C GLY A 11 -8.44 3.24 -8.36
N ASN A 12 -8.87 2.05 -7.98
CA ASN A 12 -9.89 1.87 -6.93
C ASN A 12 -9.52 2.63 -5.64
N TRP A 13 -8.31 2.42 -5.10
CA TRP A 13 -7.83 3.12 -3.90
C TRP A 13 -7.66 4.63 -4.11
N GLY A 14 -7.09 5.05 -5.26
CA GLY A 14 -6.93 6.46 -5.59
C GLY A 14 -8.26 7.21 -5.66
N SER A 15 -9.32 6.58 -6.18
CA SER A 15 -10.66 7.17 -6.23
C SER A 15 -11.31 7.27 -4.85
N ALA A 16 -11.14 6.24 -3.98
CA ALA A 16 -11.63 6.32 -2.60
C ALA A 16 -10.93 7.44 -1.81
N VAL A 17 -9.62 7.59 -2.00
CA VAL A 17 -8.82 8.67 -1.42
C VAL A 17 -9.24 10.03 -1.97
N ALA A 18 -9.50 10.16 -3.27
CA ALA A 18 -9.97 11.39 -3.88
C ALA A 18 -11.28 11.90 -3.24
N LYS A 19 -12.21 10.96 -2.91
CA LYS A 19 -13.45 11.30 -2.20
C LYS A 19 -13.15 11.95 -0.84
N ILE A 20 -12.25 11.37 -0.05
CA ILE A 20 -11.88 11.88 1.27
C ILE A 20 -11.19 13.25 1.15
N VAL A 21 -10.12 13.30 0.36
CA VAL A 21 -9.29 14.51 0.20
C VAL A 21 -10.11 15.67 -0.35
N GLY A 22 -10.91 15.43 -1.41
CA GLY A 22 -11.79 16.45 -1.99
C GLY A 22 -12.80 17.01 -0.99
N GLY A 23 -13.37 16.15 -0.14
CA GLY A 23 -14.28 16.57 0.92
C GLY A 23 -13.58 17.36 2.06
N ASN A 24 -12.34 16.98 2.39
CA ASN A 24 -11.64 17.60 3.53
C ASN A 24 -11.00 18.94 3.19
N VAL A 25 -10.40 19.14 2.01
CA VAL A 25 -9.77 20.41 1.64
C VAL A 25 -10.76 21.59 1.70
N GLN A 26 -12.05 21.33 1.50
CA GLN A 26 -13.11 22.34 1.59
C GLN A 26 -13.40 22.84 3.02
N LYS A 27 -12.91 22.14 4.04
CA LYS A 27 -13.17 22.45 5.44
C LYS A 27 -12.17 23.43 6.04
N PHE A 28 -11.10 23.76 5.33
CA PHE A 28 -9.97 24.53 5.85
C PHE A 28 -9.53 25.61 4.86
N ASP A 29 -9.46 26.85 5.29
CA ASP A 29 -9.09 28.02 4.46
C ASP A 29 -7.65 27.99 3.93
N HIS A 30 -6.78 27.17 4.53
CA HIS A 30 -5.39 27.05 4.12
C HIS A 30 -5.15 26.00 3.02
N PHE A 31 -6.20 25.33 2.53
CA PHE A 31 -6.14 24.50 1.33
C PHE A 31 -6.85 25.15 0.16
N GLN A 32 -6.34 24.92 -1.05
CA GLN A 32 -7.06 25.25 -2.26
C GLN A 32 -8.20 24.24 -2.45
N ASN A 33 -9.39 24.76 -2.82
CA ASN A 33 -10.57 23.92 -2.99
C ASN A 33 -10.39 22.86 -4.09
N GLU A 34 -9.81 23.23 -5.24
CA GLU A 34 -9.54 22.32 -6.34
C GLU A 34 -8.47 21.29 -5.98
N VAL A 35 -8.76 20.02 -6.23
CA VAL A 35 -7.82 18.90 -6.12
C VAL A 35 -7.65 18.26 -7.48
N LYS A 36 -6.47 18.38 -8.07
CA LYS A 36 -6.14 17.74 -9.33
C LYS A 36 -5.84 16.25 -9.11
N MET A 37 -6.37 15.40 -9.97
CA MET A 37 -6.11 13.95 -9.95
C MET A 37 -5.55 13.50 -11.30
N TRP A 38 -4.33 12.99 -11.32
CA TRP A 38 -3.77 12.38 -12.51
C TRP A 38 -4.45 11.03 -12.78
N VAL A 39 -5.04 10.94 -13.97
CA VAL A 39 -5.74 9.76 -14.46
C VAL A 39 -5.01 9.26 -15.70
N PHE A 40 -4.55 8.00 -15.66
CA PHE A 40 -4.11 7.37 -16.91
C PHE A 40 -5.31 7.26 -17.85
N GLU A 41 -5.21 7.92 -19.01
CA GLU A 41 -6.35 8.03 -19.90
C GLU A 41 -6.72 6.68 -20.51
N GLU A 42 -7.97 6.33 -20.38
CA GLU A 42 -8.56 5.10 -20.91
C GLU A 42 -9.95 5.41 -21.47
N GLN A 43 -10.40 4.56 -22.38
CA GLN A 43 -11.76 4.66 -22.94
C GLN A 43 -12.70 3.72 -22.21
N VAL A 44 -13.86 4.23 -21.84
CA VAL A 44 -14.98 3.46 -21.27
C VAL A 44 -16.20 3.79 -22.11
N ASP A 45 -16.76 2.80 -22.78
CA ASP A 45 -17.91 2.95 -23.69
C ASP A 45 -17.74 4.08 -24.73
N GLY A 46 -16.51 4.25 -25.24
CA GLY A 46 -16.17 5.25 -26.26
C GLY A 46 -15.96 6.68 -25.74
N GLN A 47 -15.97 6.90 -24.42
CA GLN A 47 -15.67 8.18 -23.79
C GLN A 47 -14.36 8.11 -23.01
N ASN A 48 -13.64 9.21 -22.93
CA ASN A 48 -12.44 9.31 -22.10
C ASN A 48 -12.80 9.26 -20.62
N LEU A 49 -12.04 8.47 -19.84
CA LEU A 49 -12.30 8.32 -18.40
C LEU A 49 -12.20 9.65 -17.66
N THR A 50 -11.25 10.52 -18.03
CA THR A 50 -11.13 11.88 -17.46
C THR A 50 -12.38 12.72 -17.70
N GLU A 51 -12.96 12.66 -18.91
CA GLU A 51 -14.20 13.37 -19.24
C GLU A 51 -15.38 12.84 -18.40
N ILE A 52 -15.49 11.51 -18.26
CA ILE A 52 -16.54 10.90 -17.42
C ILE A 52 -16.40 11.37 -15.97
N ILE A 53 -15.19 11.34 -15.41
CA ILE A 53 -14.97 11.77 -14.02
C ILE A 53 -15.33 13.26 -13.87
N ASN A 54 -14.90 14.14 -14.78
CA ASN A 54 -15.14 15.57 -14.69
C ASN A 54 -16.61 15.97 -14.91
N THR A 55 -17.40 15.17 -15.64
CA THR A 55 -18.80 15.47 -15.93
C THR A 55 -19.79 14.73 -15.04
N LYS A 56 -19.49 13.46 -14.70
CA LYS A 56 -20.38 12.62 -13.87
C LYS A 56 -19.95 12.57 -12.40
N HIS A 57 -18.76 13.08 -12.09
CA HIS A 57 -18.15 12.99 -10.76
C HIS A 57 -18.15 11.55 -10.21
N GLU A 58 -17.72 10.61 -11.06
CA GLU A 58 -17.68 9.18 -10.74
C GLU A 58 -16.60 8.49 -11.56
N ASN A 59 -15.79 7.66 -10.91
CA ASN A 59 -14.89 6.76 -11.62
C ASN A 59 -15.61 5.43 -11.90
N VAL A 60 -16.34 5.40 -13.00
CA VAL A 60 -17.21 4.26 -13.37
C VAL A 60 -16.44 2.96 -13.62
N LYS A 61 -15.13 3.05 -13.89
CA LYS A 61 -14.27 1.88 -14.14
C LYS A 61 -13.73 1.27 -12.87
N TYR A 62 -13.23 2.08 -11.95
CA TYR A 62 -12.47 1.62 -10.80
C TYR A 62 -13.21 1.71 -9.47
N LEU A 63 -14.24 2.57 -9.37
CA LEU A 63 -15.06 2.75 -8.18
C LEU A 63 -16.51 3.09 -8.57
N PRO A 64 -17.20 2.19 -9.28
CA PRO A 64 -18.56 2.44 -9.77
C PRO A 64 -19.56 2.61 -8.61
N GLY A 65 -20.54 3.51 -8.81
CA GLY A 65 -21.59 3.80 -7.82
C GLY A 65 -21.20 4.76 -6.71
N ILE A 66 -19.95 5.23 -6.67
CA ILE A 66 -19.48 6.19 -5.65
C ILE A 66 -19.26 7.56 -6.29
N LYS A 67 -19.93 8.57 -5.77
CA LYS A 67 -19.75 9.95 -6.20
C LYS A 67 -18.48 10.55 -5.60
N LEU A 68 -17.69 11.20 -6.44
CA LEU A 68 -16.55 12.03 -6.05
C LEU A 68 -17.03 13.47 -5.83
N PRO A 69 -16.41 14.25 -4.95
CA PRO A 69 -16.67 15.69 -4.81
C PRO A 69 -16.42 16.42 -6.14
N GLU A 70 -17.23 17.46 -6.42
CA GLU A 70 -17.15 18.24 -7.67
C GLU A 70 -15.83 19.00 -7.84
N ASN A 71 -15.10 19.22 -6.76
CA ASN A 71 -13.79 19.86 -6.75
C ASN A 71 -12.62 18.93 -7.13
N ILE A 72 -12.90 17.65 -7.42
CA ILE A 72 -11.91 16.73 -8.00
C ILE A 72 -11.87 16.96 -9.50
N VAL A 73 -10.69 17.34 -10.01
CA VAL A 73 -10.45 17.59 -11.42
C VAL A 73 -9.52 16.52 -11.99
N ALA A 74 -10.08 15.62 -12.81
CA ALA A 74 -9.31 14.58 -13.50
C ALA A 74 -8.51 15.17 -14.66
N CYS A 75 -7.21 14.87 -14.71
CA CYS A 75 -6.29 15.35 -15.74
C CYS A 75 -5.42 14.19 -16.25
N PRO A 76 -5.30 13.98 -17.58
CA PRO A 76 -4.46 12.91 -18.14
C PRO A 76 -2.99 13.29 -18.20
N ASP A 77 -2.65 14.56 -18.04
CA ASP A 77 -1.27 15.05 -18.06
C ASP A 77 -0.70 15.12 -16.64
N LEU A 78 0.29 14.27 -16.37
CA LEU A 78 0.94 14.19 -15.04
C LEU A 78 1.60 15.50 -14.63
N ILE A 79 2.28 16.19 -15.57
CA ILE A 79 3.01 17.43 -15.27
C ILE A 79 2.01 18.53 -14.94
N LYS A 80 0.97 18.73 -15.75
CA LYS A 80 -0.09 19.72 -15.49
C LYS A 80 -0.84 19.45 -14.19
N THR A 81 -0.93 18.18 -13.78
CA THR A 81 -1.54 17.82 -12.49
C THR A 81 -0.69 18.30 -11.33
N CYS A 82 0.65 18.22 -11.43
CA CYS A 82 1.57 18.38 -10.32
C CYS A 82 2.36 19.71 -10.31
N GLU A 83 2.41 20.48 -11.42
CA GLU A 83 3.34 21.61 -11.61
C GLU A 83 3.23 22.72 -10.55
N ASP A 84 2.05 22.96 -10.03
CA ASP A 84 1.77 23.97 -9.01
C ASP A 84 1.38 23.38 -7.64
N ALA A 85 1.45 22.06 -7.50
CA ALA A 85 1.13 21.39 -6.26
C ALA A 85 2.18 21.65 -5.17
N THR A 86 1.72 21.72 -3.92
CA THR A 86 2.55 21.77 -2.72
C THR A 86 2.50 20.47 -1.93
N MET A 87 1.48 19.63 -2.21
CA MET A 87 1.28 18.32 -1.60
C MET A 87 0.95 17.29 -2.68
N LEU A 88 1.74 16.22 -2.75
CA LEU A 88 1.56 15.12 -3.70
C LEU A 88 1.14 13.85 -2.97
N VAL A 89 0.07 13.22 -3.44
CA VAL A 89 -0.42 11.94 -2.92
C VAL A 89 -0.16 10.85 -3.95
N PHE A 90 0.82 9.97 -3.68
CA PHE A 90 1.18 8.87 -4.57
C PHE A 90 0.32 7.63 -4.28
N VAL A 91 -0.47 7.22 -5.26
CA VAL A 91 -1.39 6.07 -5.16
C VAL A 91 -1.40 5.21 -6.42
N VAL A 92 -0.28 5.21 -7.15
CA VAL A 92 -0.03 4.33 -8.30
C VAL A 92 0.53 2.98 -7.87
N PRO A 93 0.44 1.93 -8.70
CA PRO A 93 1.17 0.68 -8.45
C PRO A 93 2.69 0.93 -8.38
N HIS A 94 3.38 0.22 -7.47
CA HIS A 94 4.80 0.47 -7.15
C HIS A 94 5.73 0.48 -8.37
N GLN A 95 5.48 -0.40 -9.36
CA GLN A 95 6.29 -0.48 -10.59
C GLN A 95 6.30 0.80 -11.43
N PHE A 96 5.38 1.71 -11.21
CA PHE A 96 5.31 2.98 -11.96
C PHE A 96 5.97 4.16 -11.25
N VAL A 97 6.34 4.02 -9.97
CA VAL A 97 6.86 5.13 -9.16
C VAL A 97 8.12 5.73 -9.77
N ALA A 98 9.09 4.89 -10.14
CA ALA A 98 10.34 5.37 -10.76
C ALA A 98 10.08 6.18 -12.03
N SER A 99 9.15 5.73 -12.89
CA SER A 99 8.78 6.44 -14.12
C SER A 99 8.07 7.77 -13.83
N VAL A 100 7.17 7.80 -12.85
CA VAL A 100 6.46 9.01 -12.41
C VAL A 100 7.46 10.02 -11.85
N CYS A 101 8.33 9.59 -10.94
CA CYS A 101 9.37 10.46 -10.36
C CYS A 101 10.32 11.02 -11.44
N LYS A 102 10.72 10.20 -12.42
CA LYS A 102 11.54 10.66 -13.54
C LYS A 102 10.87 11.77 -14.35
N GLN A 103 9.56 11.67 -14.59
CA GLN A 103 8.81 12.68 -15.34
C GLN A 103 8.64 13.98 -14.54
N LEU A 104 8.46 13.89 -13.21
CA LEU A 104 8.25 15.05 -12.33
C LEU A 104 9.54 15.75 -11.92
N LYS A 105 10.69 15.11 -12.07
CA LYS A 105 11.99 15.66 -11.66
C LYS A 105 12.25 17.03 -12.31
N GLY A 106 12.44 18.05 -11.48
CA GLY A 106 12.66 19.43 -11.92
C GLY A 106 11.42 20.14 -12.47
N LYS A 107 10.22 19.51 -12.35
CA LYS A 107 8.94 20.09 -12.80
C LYS A 107 8.01 20.50 -11.67
N ILE A 108 8.37 20.15 -10.44
CA ILE A 108 7.62 20.49 -9.22
C ILE A 108 8.45 21.40 -8.32
N SER A 109 7.78 22.07 -7.38
CA SER A 109 8.45 22.91 -6.40
C SER A 109 9.32 22.07 -5.44
N PRO A 110 10.55 22.49 -5.12
CA PRO A 110 11.38 21.82 -4.09
C PRO A 110 10.80 21.95 -2.67
N LYS A 111 9.80 22.82 -2.47
CA LYS A 111 9.05 22.97 -1.21
C LYS A 111 7.85 22.02 -1.12
N CYS A 112 7.58 21.28 -2.18
CA CYS A 112 6.54 20.29 -2.21
C CYS A 112 6.82 19.19 -1.18
N LYS A 113 5.79 18.58 -0.64
CA LYS A 113 5.84 17.41 0.24
C LYS A 113 5.01 16.29 -0.36
N ALA A 114 5.40 15.06 -0.11
CA ALA A 114 4.71 13.89 -0.64
C ALA A 114 4.19 12.98 0.48
N ILE A 115 3.16 12.21 0.17
CA ILE A 115 2.76 11.04 0.93
C ILE A 115 2.59 9.87 -0.02
N SER A 116 3.15 8.71 0.36
CA SER A 116 2.97 7.46 -0.36
C SER A 116 1.87 6.62 0.29
N LEU A 117 0.97 6.09 -0.52
CA LEU A 117 -0.03 5.11 -0.13
C LEU A 117 0.28 3.73 -0.74
N ILE A 118 1.50 3.55 -1.22
CA ILE A 118 1.94 2.41 -2.02
C ILE A 118 2.55 1.36 -1.10
N LYS A 119 1.98 0.17 -1.12
CA LYS A 119 2.44 -0.97 -0.31
C LYS A 119 3.44 -1.81 -1.12
N GLY A 120 4.68 -1.84 -0.68
CA GLY A 120 5.76 -2.58 -1.32
C GLY A 120 7.12 -1.94 -1.08
N VAL A 121 8.14 -2.60 -1.54
CA VAL A 121 9.52 -2.12 -1.57
C VAL A 121 10.09 -2.37 -2.97
N ASP A 122 11.11 -1.64 -3.35
CA ASP A 122 11.85 -1.87 -4.60
C ASP A 122 13.13 -2.66 -4.30
N VAL A 123 13.40 -3.71 -5.09
CA VAL A 123 14.61 -4.51 -4.91
C VAL A 123 15.77 -3.82 -5.63
N GLU A 124 16.81 -3.50 -4.88
CA GLU A 124 18.01 -2.81 -5.41
C GLU A 124 19.30 -3.52 -4.99
N GLU A 125 20.37 -3.31 -5.76
CA GLU A 125 21.73 -3.74 -5.41
C GLU A 125 22.39 -2.70 -4.48
N ASN A 126 21.85 -2.53 -3.29
CA ASN A 126 22.42 -1.73 -2.21
C ASN A 126 22.74 -2.59 -0.98
N ASP A 127 23.28 -2.00 0.08
CA ASP A 127 23.66 -2.72 1.31
C ASP A 127 22.48 -3.45 1.98
N ASN A 128 21.28 -2.91 1.88
CA ASN A 128 20.07 -3.54 2.42
C ASN A 128 19.47 -4.59 1.46
N GLY A 129 19.73 -4.47 0.16
CA GLY A 129 19.15 -5.31 -0.89
C GLY A 129 17.78 -4.83 -1.37
N PHE A 130 17.26 -3.73 -0.79
CA PHE A 130 15.98 -3.11 -1.17
C PHE A 130 15.96 -1.63 -0.79
N ARG A 131 15.00 -0.91 -1.38
CA ARG A 131 14.74 0.51 -1.14
C ARG A 131 13.28 0.73 -0.82
N LEU A 132 13.01 1.64 0.11
CA LEU A 132 11.65 2.09 0.40
C LEU A 132 11.12 3.00 -0.72
N ILE A 133 9.84 2.92 -1.00
CA ILE A 133 9.19 3.79 -2.00
C ILE A 133 9.24 5.26 -1.58
N THR A 134 9.10 5.54 -0.28
CA THR A 134 9.25 6.90 0.25
C THR A 134 10.65 7.46 0.04
N ASP A 135 11.69 6.65 0.20
CA ASP A 135 13.08 7.05 -0.07
C ASP A 135 13.31 7.26 -1.58
N MET A 136 12.73 6.40 -2.43
CA MET A 136 12.78 6.59 -3.89
C MET A 136 12.15 7.93 -4.31
N ILE A 137 10.99 8.27 -3.78
CA ILE A 137 10.31 9.55 -4.04
C ILE A 137 11.18 10.71 -3.56
N GLN A 138 11.67 10.64 -2.32
CA GLN A 138 12.49 11.68 -1.71
C GLN A 138 13.75 11.96 -2.51
N ASP A 139 14.53 10.94 -2.84
CA ASP A 139 15.80 11.10 -3.52
C ASP A 139 15.65 11.50 -4.99
N SER A 140 14.59 11.00 -5.64
CA SER A 140 14.32 11.33 -7.05
C SER A 140 13.86 12.78 -7.25
N LEU A 141 13.02 13.27 -6.32
CA LEU A 141 12.35 14.58 -6.45
C LEU A 141 12.96 15.66 -5.55
N GLY A 142 13.78 15.30 -4.57
CA GLY A 142 14.36 16.23 -3.60
C GLY A 142 13.33 16.79 -2.61
N ILE A 143 12.27 16.04 -2.30
CA ILE A 143 11.17 16.46 -1.43
C ILE A 143 10.99 15.49 -0.26
N ARG A 144 10.40 15.96 0.84
CA ARG A 144 10.07 15.08 1.98
C ARG A 144 8.88 14.19 1.64
N ALA A 145 8.92 12.94 2.13
CA ALA A 145 7.86 11.96 1.94
C ALA A 145 7.39 11.37 3.28
N CYS A 146 6.07 11.36 3.46
CA CYS A 146 5.35 10.61 4.48
C CYS A 146 4.84 9.27 3.91
N MET A 147 4.34 8.39 4.76
CA MET A 147 3.73 7.12 4.37
C MET A 147 2.37 6.96 5.03
N LEU A 148 1.35 6.54 4.27
CA LEU A 148 0.05 6.14 4.81
C LEU A 148 -0.18 4.65 4.59
N SER A 149 -0.47 3.92 5.65
CA SER A 149 -0.85 2.51 5.59
C SER A 149 -1.83 2.16 6.71
N GLY A 150 -2.73 1.23 6.45
CA GLY A 150 -3.71 0.75 7.42
C GLY A 150 -4.62 -0.33 6.85
N ALA A 151 -5.54 -0.82 7.69
CA ALA A 151 -6.60 -1.75 7.31
C ALA A 151 -7.68 -1.02 6.49
N ASN A 152 -7.40 -0.73 5.22
CA ASN A 152 -8.20 0.14 4.38
C ASN A 152 -8.62 -0.57 3.07
N ILE A 153 -9.76 -1.22 3.10
CA ILE A 153 -10.39 -1.79 1.89
C ILE A 153 -11.08 -0.64 1.14
N ALA A 154 -10.61 -0.36 -0.08
CA ALA A 154 -11.00 0.84 -0.83
C ALA A 154 -12.51 1.04 -0.98
N THR A 155 -13.29 -0.03 -1.25
CA THR A 155 -14.74 0.04 -1.35
C THR A 155 -15.41 0.37 -0.02
N GLU A 156 -14.94 -0.22 1.08
CA GLU A 156 -15.47 0.05 2.42
C GLU A 156 -15.17 1.50 2.86
N VAL A 157 -13.97 1.99 2.56
CA VAL A 157 -13.59 3.39 2.79
C VAL A 157 -14.47 4.34 1.99
N ALA A 158 -14.69 4.05 0.71
CA ALA A 158 -15.55 4.86 -0.17
C ALA A 158 -17.04 4.85 0.25
N GLU A 159 -17.51 3.76 0.87
CA GLU A 159 -18.83 3.61 1.49
C GLU A 159 -18.92 4.25 2.90
N GLU A 160 -17.82 4.89 3.35
CA GLU A 160 -17.74 5.55 4.67
C GLU A 160 -17.94 4.59 5.85
N ARG A 161 -17.56 3.31 5.68
CA ARG A 161 -17.48 2.37 6.80
C ARG A 161 -16.28 2.74 7.67
N PHE A 162 -16.47 2.62 8.99
CA PHE A 162 -15.42 2.98 9.93
C PHE A 162 -14.15 2.13 9.73
N CYS A 163 -13.02 2.81 9.61
CA CYS A 163 -11.69 2.21 9.63
C CYS A 163 -10.64 3.20 10.15
N GLU A 164 -9.46 2.68 10.46
CA GLU A 164 -8.32 3.46 10.92
C GLU A 164 -7.16 3.34 9.93
N THR A 165 -6.30 4.36 9.91
CA THR A 165 -5.07 4.36 9.15
C THR A 165 -3.96 5.04 9.94
N THR A 166 -2.71 4.77 9.59
CA THR A 166 -1.53 5.36 10.22
C THR A 166 -0.76 6.16 9.21
N ILE A 167 -0.39 7.40 9.55
CA ILE A 167 0.55 8.21 8.76
C ILE A 167 1.88 8.25 9.49
N GLY A 168 2.93 7.70 8.85
CA GLY A 168 4.30 7.86 9.27
C GLY A 168 4.91 9.15 8.74
N TYR A 169 5.57 9.91 9.60
CA TYR A 169 6.22 11.16 9.24
C TYR A 169 7.67 11.24 9.75
N ARG A 170 8.51 12.03 9.07
CA ARG A 170 9.84 12.48 9.56
C ARG A 170 9.79 13.93 10.05
N ASN A 171 8.89 14.75 9.52
CA ASN A 171 8.60 16.11 9.96
C ASN A 171 7.16 16.19 10.42
N ARG A 172 6.94 16.61 11.66
CA ARG A 172 5.62 16.63 12.30
C ARG A 172 4.60 17.52 11.57
N GLU A 173 5.04 18.68 11.08
CA GLU A 173 4.17 19.59 10.34
C GLU A 173 3.63 18.95 9.05
N ASP A 174 4.46 18.15 8.35
CA ASP A 174 4.02 17.41 7.17
C ASP A 174 2.99 16.32 7.57
N GLY A 175 3.22 15.62 8.68
CA GLY A 175 2.27 14.64 9.23
C GLY A 175 0.90 15.25 9.54
N GLU A 176 0.88 16.39 10.23
CA GLU A 176 -0.34 17.12 10.59
C GLU A 176 -1.09 17.66 9.36
N LEU A 177 -0.37 18.15 8.33
CA LEU A 177 -0.98 18.59 7.07
C LEU A 177 -1.63 17.42 6.31
N PHE A 178 -0.97 16.26 6.27
CA PHE A 178 -1.57 15.08 5.67
C PHE A 178 -2.71 14.52 6.52
N GLU A 179 -2.61 14.51 7.84
CA GLU A 179 -3.73 14.17 8.71
C GLU A 179 -4.97 15.00 8.38
N ALA A 180 -4.81 16.32 8.23
CA ALA A 180 -5.93 17.23 7.95
C ALA A 180 -6.69 16.88 6.66
N ILE A 181 -6.00 16.43 5.60
CA ILE A 181 -6.66 16.08 4.34
C ILE A 181 -7.22 14.65 4.32
N PHE A 182 -6.81 13.78 5.26
CA PHE A 182 -7.29 12.40 5.31
C PHE A 182 -8.29 12.12 6.43
N HIS A 183 -8.17 12.77 7.58
CA HIS A 183 -8.98 12.45 8.76
C HIS A 183 -10.45 12.79 8.56
N THR A 184 -11.32 11.79 8.79
CA THR A 184 -12.80 11.95 8.86
C THR A 184 -13.33 11.15 10.05
N PRO A 185 -14.60 11.34 10.45
CA PRO A 185 -15.20 10.52 11.50
C PRO A 185 -15.20 9.01 11.20
N THR A 186 -15.19 8.62 9.91
CA THR A 186 -15.20 7.22 9.46
C THR A 186 -13.84 6.73 8.95
N PHE A 187 -12.90 7.64 8.72
CA PHE A 187 -11.52 7.33 8.33
C PHE A 187 -10.57 7.99 9.35
N ARG A 188 -10.37 7.31 10.47
CA ARG A 188 -9.59 7.83 11.58
C ARG A 188 -8.10 7.72 11.30
N VAL A 189 -7.39 8.82 11.39
CA VAL A 189 -5.94 8.89 11.16
C VAL A 189 -5.21 9.02 12.49
N ASN A 190 -4.19 8.18 12.72
CA ASN A 190 -3.17 8.36 13.73
C ASN A 190 -1.85 8.74 13.04
N ILE A 191 -1.08 9.67 13.60
CA ILE A 191 0.23 10.05 13.07
C ILE A 191 1.36 9.56 13.98
N VAL A 192 2.41 8.99 13.40
CA VAL A 192 3.57 8.44 14.12
C VAL A 192 4.88 8.93 13.49
N GLU A 193 5.89 9.19 14.31
CA GLU A 193 7.21 9.57 13.83
C GLU A 193 8.03 8.33 13.42
N ASP A 194 7.53 7.61 12.39
CA ASP A 194 8.13 6.37 11.89
C ASP A 194 7.62 6.05 10.47
N VAL A 195 8.19 6.69 9.45
CA VAL A 195 7.86 6.41 8.04
C VAL A 195 8.22 4.97 7.67
N VAL A 196 9.39 4.54 8.11
CA VAL A 196 9.97 3.23 7.76
C VAL A 196 9.12 2.08 8.28
N GLY A 197 8.76 2.13 9.56
CA GLY A 197 7.92 1.10 10.19
C GLY A 197 6.56 1.00 9.53
N VAL A 198 5.90 2.15 9.24
CA VAL A 198 4.60 2.18 8.56
C VAL A 198 4.69 1.57 7.17
N GLU A 199 5.74 1.87 6.41
CA GLU A 199 5.93 1.34 5.04
C GLU A 199 6.21 -0.16 5.06
N LEU A 200 7.13 -0.62 5.90
CA LEU A 200 7.49 -2.05 6.01
C LEU A 200 6.32 -2.91 6.51
N CYS A 201 5.48 -2.41 7.42
CA CYS A 201 4.24 -3.08 7.80
C CYS A 201 3.37 -3.38 6.57
N GLY A 202 3.12 -2.37 5.74
CA GLY A 202 2.31 -2.52 4.53
C GLY A 202 2.91 -3.47 3.49
N ALA A 203 4.24 -3.50 3.36
CA ALA A 203 4.94 -4.38 2.42
C ALA A 203 4.93 -5.85 2.88
N LEU A 204 5.34 -6.11 4.12
CA LEU A 204 5.61 -7.47 4.62
C LEU A 204 4.34 -8.26 4.97
N LYS A 205 3.26 -7.63 5.38
CA LYS A 205 2.01 -8.30 5.78
C LYS A 205 1.46 -9.25 4.72
N ASN A 206 1.71 -8.96 3.44
CA ASN A 206 1.20 -9.77 2.35
C ASN A 206 1.81 -11.18 2.31
N ILE A 207 3.05 -11.33 2.79
CA ILE A 207 3.70 -12.63 2.98
C ILE A 207 2.92 -13.43 4.02
N ILE A 208 2.62 -12.81 5.16
CA ILE A 208 1.94 -13.49 6.27
C ILE A 208 0.51 -13.88 5.87
N ALA A 209 -0.13 -13.08 5.01
CA ALA A 209 -1.45 -13.40 4.48
C ALA A 209 -1.46 -14.68 3.62
N ILE A 210 -0.36 -15.01 2.90
CA ILE A 210 -0.19 -16.32 2.28
C ILE A 210 -0.23 -17.40 3.37
N GLY A 211 0.56 -17.25 4.45
CA GLY A 211 0.57 -18.19 5.58
C GLY A 211 -0.83 -18.42 6.18
N GLY A 212 -1.59 -17.32 6.39
CA GLY A 212 -2.98 -17.40 6.86
C GLY A 212 -3.88 -18.22 5.92
N GLY A 213 -3.71 -18.06 4.61
CA GLY A 213 -4.45 -18.82 3.60
C GLY A 213 -4.07 -20.30 3.54
N LEU A 214 -2.78 -20.62 3.72
CA LEU A 214 -2.30 -22.02 3.81
C LEU A 214 -2.95 -22.72 5.01
N VAL A 215 -3.01 -22.07 6.18
CA VAL A 215 -3.66 -22.59 7.39
C VAL A 215 -5.16 -22.88 7.15
N ASP A 216 -5.86 -21.93 6.48
CA ASP A 216 -7.28 -22.10 6.14
C ASP A 216 -7.48 -23.30 5.20
N GLY A 217 -6.66 -23.42 4.15
CA GLY A 217 -6.72 -24.53 3.21
C GLY A 217 -6.45 -25.90 3.84
N LEU A 218 -5.51 -25.96 4.78
CA LEU A 218 -5.19 -27.16 5.57
C LEU A 218 -6.21 -27.45 6.67
N LYS A 219 -7.16 -26.55 6.94
CA LYS A 219 -8.18 -26.67 7.99
C LYS A 219 -7.61 -26.84 9.40
N LEU A 220 -6.50 -26.18 9.69
CA LEU A 220 -5.81 -26.29 10.99
C LEU A 220 -6.45 -25.50 12.13
N GLY A 221 -7.48 -24.68 11.80
CA GLY A 221 -8.28 -23.96 12.78
C GLY A 221 -7.74 -22.58 13.20
N ASP A 222 -8.55 -21.87 13.97
CA ASP A 222 -8.33 -20.45 14.30
C ASP A 222 -7.14 -20.24 15.24
N ASN A 223 -6.88 -21.16 16.17
CA ASN A 223 -5.70 -21.09 17.05
C ASN A 223 -4.39 -21.10 16.26
N THR A 224 -4.29 -21.96 15.25
CA THR A 224 -3.12 -22.03 14.37
C THR A 224 -3.01 -20.74 13.55
N LYS A 225 -4.11 -20.25 13.00
CA LYS A 225 -4.12 -18.98 12.25
C LYS A 225 -3.69 -17.81 13.11
N ALA A 226 -4.16 -17.72 14.36
CA ALA A 226 -3.75 -16.70 15.30
C ALA A 226 -2.25 -16.79 15.63
N ALA A 227 -1.71 -18.02 15.76
CA ALA A 227 -0.28 -18.23 15.96
C ALA A 227 0.55 -17.73 14.77
N ILE A 228 0.16 -18.07 13.54
CA ILE A 228 0.82 -17.60 12.31
C ILE A 228 0.79 -16.06 12.22
N ILE A 229 -0.34 -15.43 12.53
CA ILE A 229 -0.46 -13.96 12.52
C ILE A 229 0.49 -13.35 13.57
N ARG A 230 0.52 -13.88 14.80
CA ARG A 230 1.39 -13.40 15.87
C ARG A 230 2.89 -13.58 15.54
N ILE A 231 3.28 -14.76 15.02
CA ILE A 231 4.66 -15.03 14.58
C ILE A 231 5.02 -14.10 13.43
N GLY A 232 4.11 -13.95 12.47
CA GLY A 232 4.31 -13.05 11.32
C GLY A 232 4.54 -11.61 11.75
N LEU A 233 3.73 -11.08 12.66
CA LEU A 233 3.90 -9.72 13.19
C LEU A 233 5.28 -9.56 13.88
N TYR A 234 5.71 -10.59 14.63
CA TYR A 234 7.03 -10.60 15.25
C TYR A 234 8.16 -10.59 14.20
N GLU A 235 8.06 -11.42 13.15
CA GLU A 235 9.08 -11.44 12.09
C GLU A 235 9.10 -10.13 11.30
N MET A 236 7.95 -9.53 11.02
CA MET A 236 7.85 -8.20 10.39
C MET A 236 8.58 -7.14 11.21
N ARG A 237 8.32 -7.09 12.53
CA ARG A 237 9.00 -6.20 13.46
C ARG A 237 10.51 -6.48 13.52
N LYS A 238 10.90 -7.75 13.65
CA LYS A 238 12.31 -8.17 13.68
C LYS A 238 13.04 -7.74 12.40
N PHE A 239 12.42 -7.96 11.23
CA PHE A 239 12.97 -7.53 9.94
C PHE A 239 13.18 -6.01 9.92
N ALA A 240 12.14 -5.24 10.21
CA ALA A 240 12.21 -3.79 10.17
C ALA A 240 13.35 -3.25 11.08
N LYS A 241 13.43 -3.72 12.32
CA LYS A 241 14.47 -3.28 13.27
C LYS A 241 15.87 -3.76 12.93
N MET A 242 16.01 -4.86 12.19
CA MET A 242 17.31 -5.37 11.75
C MET A 242 17.92 -4.48 10.66
N PHE A 243 17.09 -3.94 9.77
CA PHE A 243 17.55 -3.10 8.66
C PHE A 243 17.49 -1.59 8.96
N TYR A 244 16.68 -1.17 9.94
CA TYR A 244 16.48 0.23 10.32
C TYR A 244 16.37 0.37 11.83
N ALA A 245 17.41 0.92 12.45
CA ALA A 245 17.53 1.01 13.91
C ALA A 245 16.46 1.89 14.57
N ASP A 246 15.96 2.92 13.86
CA ASP A 246 15.04 3.92 14.40
C ASP A 246 13.56 3.53 14.31
N VAL A 247 13.24 2.34 13.79
CA VAL A 247 11.87 1.81 13.73
C VAL A 247 11.33 1.59 15.13
N LYS A 248 10.13 2.12 15.40
CA LYS A 248 9.49 2.08 16.71
C LYS A 248 8.64 0.83 16.87
N ASP A 249 8.69 0.23 18.07
CA ASP A 249 7.90 -0.97 18.39
C ASP A 249 6.40 -0.69 18.39
N GLU A 250 6.02 0.50 18.83
CA GLU A 250 4.63 0.96 18.89
C GLU A 250 3.95 1.00 17.52
N THR A 251 4.71 1.27 16.45
CA THR A 251 4.19 1.29 15.06
C THR A 251 3.52 -0.03 14.68
N PHE A 252 4.00 -1.17 15.20
CA PHE A 252 3.41 -2.48 14.88
C PHE A 252 2.06 -2.72 15.56
N PHE A 253 1.69 -1.94 16.56
CA PHE A 253 0.37 -1.98 17.21
C PHE A 253 -0.62 -1.00 16.58
N GLU A 254 -0.17 -0.15 15.67
CA GLU A 254 -1.02 0.78 14.93
C GLU A 254 -1.82 0.06 13.82
N SER A 255 -2.72 0.83 13.15
CA SER A 255 -3.53 0.32 12.05
C SER A 255 -2.70 -0.26 10.90
N CYS A 256 -1.54 0.33 10.59
CA CYS A 256 -0.62 -0.17 9.55
C CYS A 256 0.00 -1.54 9.90
N GLY A 257 0.15 -1.84 11.19
CA GLY A 257 0.73 -3.09 11.69
C GLY A 257 -0.33 -4.16 11.93
N VAL A 258 -0.76 -4.31 13.18
CA VAL A 258 -1.63 -5.40 13.62
C VAL A 258 -2.98 -5.42 12.91
N ALA A 259 -3.64 -4.27 12.71
CA ALA A 259 -4.98 -4.26 12.13
C ALA A 259 -4.96 -4.61 10.63
N ASP A 260 -4.02 -4.06 9.86
CA ASP A 260 -3.89 -4.38 8.43
C ASP A 260 -3.44 -5.83 8.20
N LEU A 261 -2.61 -6.37 9.09
CA LEU A 261 -2.22 -7.78 9.07
C LEU A 261 -3.44 -8.70 9.33
N VAL A 262 -4.23 -8.43 10.36
CA VAL A 262 -5.44 -9.19 10.69
C VAL A 262 -6.44 -9.14 9.52
N THR A 263 -6.74 -7.95 8.99
CA THR A 263 -7.67 -7.77 7.87
C THR A 263 -7.21 -8.52 6.62
N THR A 264 -5.91 -8.45 6.30
CA THR A 264 -5.34 -9.10 5.11
C THR A 264 -5.33 -10.62 5.25
N CYS A 265 -5.10 -11.16 6.45
CA CYS A 265 -5.18 -12.60 6.75
C CYS A 265 -6.62 -13.12 6.82
N ALA A 266 -7.61 -12.25 7.07
CA ALA A 266 -9.02 -12.66 7.12
C ALA A 266 -9.66 -12.80 5.73
N GLY A 267 -9.42 -11.88 4.79
CA GLY A 267 -10.21 -11.83 3.56
C GLY A 267 -9.48 -11.44 2.27
N GLY A 268 -8.22 -11.07 2.30
CA GLY A 268 -7.47 -10.55 1.16
C GLY A 268 -7.21 -11.56 0.03
N ARG A 269 -6.81 -11.05 -1.15
CA ARG A 269 -6.47 -11.88 -2.33
C ARG A 269 -5.39 -12.91 -2.05
N ASN A 270 -4.33 -12.51 -1.33
CA ASN A 270 -3.22 -13.39 -0.95
C ASN A 270 -3.72 -14.60 -0.15
N ARG A 271 -4.57 -14.37 0.85
CA ARG A 271 -5.19 -15.41 1.67
C ARG A 271 -6.03 -16.36 0.81
N LYS A 272 -6.91 -15.83 -0.06
CA LYS A 272 -7.83 -16.65 -0.88
C LYS A 272 -7.09 -17.53 -1.87
N VAL A 273 -6.05 -17.01 -2.53
CA VAL A 273 -5.26 -17.79 -3.50
C VAL A 273 -4.42 -18.86 -2.79
N ALA A 274 -3.86 -18.57 -1.62
CA ALA A 274 -3.12 -19.55 -0.83
C ALA A 274 -4.03 -20.68 -0.31
N GLU A 275 -5.26 -20.38 0.12
CA GLU A 275 -6.27 -21.39 0.45
C GLU A 275 -6.60 -22.27 -0.77
N ALA A 276 -6.79 -21.66 -1.94
CA ALA A 276 -7.05 -22.38 -3.19
C ALA A 276 -5.87 -23.25 -3.60
N HIS A 277 -4.63 -22.81 -3.40
CA HIS A 277 -3.43 -23.63 -3.65
C HIS A 277 -3.49 -24.96 -2.88
N VAL A 278 -3.79 -24.91 -1.59
CA VAL A 278 -3.89 -26.11 -0.75
C VAL A 278 -5.08 -26.98 -1.14
N THR A 279 -6.25 -26.37 -1.36
CA THR A 279 -7.50 -27.14 -1.58
C THR A 279 -7.62 -27.74 -2.97
N THR A 280 -6.94 -27.16 -3.96
CA THR A 280 -7.02 -27.63 -5.37
C THR A 280 -5.74 -28.31 -5.86
N GLY A 281 -4.61 -28.16 -5.16
CA GLY A 281 -3.30 -28.64 -5.61
C GLY A 281 -2.71 -27.86 -6.80
N LYS A 282 -3.34 -26.77 -7.24
CA LYS A 282 -2.86 -25.93 -8.34
C LYS A 282 -1.71 -25.05 -7.91
N SER A 283 -0.78 -24.77 -8.82
CA SER A 283 0.32 -23.81 -8.55
C SER A 283 -0.20 -22.37 -8.40
N PHE A 284 0.59 -21.54 -7.72
CA PHE A 284 0.27 -20.11 -7.61
C PHE A 284 0.14 -19.43 -8.97
N ASP A 285 1.01 -19.74 -9.94
CA ASP A 285 0.93 -19.20 -11.31
C ASP A 285 -0.37 -19.56 -12.04
N GLN A 286 -0.89 -20.76 -11.83
CA GLN A 286 -2.19 -21.17 -12.39
C GLN A 286 -3.33 -20.40 -11.74
N LEU A 287 -3.30 -20.28 -10.41
CA LEU A 287 -4.35 -19.59 -9.65
C LEU A 287 -4.34 -18.08 -9.90
N GLU A 288 -3.18 -17.46 -10.12
CA GLU A 288 -3.09 -16.05 -10.55
C GLU A 288 -3.83 -15.82 -11.88
N LYS A 289 -3.68 -16.74 -12.85
CA LYS A 289 -4.41 -16.67 -14.12
C LYS A 289 -5.91 -16.86 -13.95
N GLU A 290 -6.32 -17.86 -13.16
CA GLU A 290 -7.73 -18.23 -13.00
C GLU A 290 -8.49 -17.26 -12.09
N MET A 291 -7.89 -16.82 -11.00
CA MET A 291 -8.57 -16.02 -9.97
C MET A 291 -8.31 -14.51 -10.08
N LEU A 292 -7.19 -14.11 -10.71
CA LEU A 292 -6.75 -12.71 -10.75
C LEU A 292 -6.59 -12.17 -12.17
N GLY A 293 -7.03 -12.90 -13.20
CA GLY A 293 -6.87 -12.49 -14.59
C GLY A 293 -5.41 -12.29 -15.00
N GLY A 294 -4.48 -13.04 -14.40
CA GLY A 294 -3.05 -12.97 -14.67
C GLY A 294 -2.28 -11.89 -13.88
N GLN A 295 -2.95 -11.15 -13.00
CA GLN A 295 -2.27 -10.23 -12.07
C GLN A 295 -1.45 -11.04 -11.05
N LYS A 296 -0.21 -10.59 -10.81
CA LYS A 296 0.66 -11.22 -9.81
C LYS A 296 0.17 -10.96 -8.38
N LEU A 297 0.31 -11.97 -7.52
CA LEU A 297 0.07 -11.83 -6.10
C LEU A 297 1.19 -11.04 -5.44
N GLN A 298 0.83 -10.02 -4.69
CA GLN A 298 1.81 -9.22 -3.94
C GLN A 298 2.54 -10.07 -2.90
N GLY A 299 1.84 -10.98 -2.23
CA GLY A 299 2.42 -11.81 -1.16
C GLY A 299 3.51 -12.76 -1.64
N THR A 300 3.30 -13.45 -2.76
CA THR A 300 4.30 -14.35 -3.34
C THR A 300 5.51 -13.58 -3.88
N SER A 301 5.26 -12.45 -4.58
CA SER A 301 6.33 -11.59 -5.08
C SER A 301 7.20 -11.05 -3.94
N THR A 302 6.57 -10.47 -2.90
CA THR A 302 7.31 -9.95 -1.74
C THR A 302 8.04 -11.05 -0.98
N ALA A 303 7.47 -12.28 -0.87
CA ALA A 303 8.15 -13.43 -0.27
C ALA A 303 9.44 -13.78 -1.01
N LYS A 304 9.41 -13.75 -2.36
CA LYS A 304 10.59 -13.98 -3.19
C LYS A 304 11.67 -12.93 -2.98
N ASP A 305 11.28 -11.66 -2.96
CA ASP A 305 12.19 -10.52 -2.77
C ASP A 305 12.86 -10.59 -1.39
N MET A 306 12.07 -10.80 -0.33
CA MET A 306 12.56 -10.91 1.03
C MET A 306 13.47 -12.13 1.23
N TYR A 307 13.08 -13.29 0.69
CA TYR A 307 13.95 -14.48 0.73
C TYR A 307 15.30 -14.24 0.03
N GLY A 308 15.30 -13.57 -1.12
CA GLY A 308 16.53 -13.20 -1.82
C GLY A 308 17.46 -12.35 -0.95
N ILE A 309 16.91 -11.36 -0.24
CA ILE A 309 17.65 -10.50 0.69
C ILE A 309 18.18 -11.31 1.89
N LEU A 310 17.31 -12.07 2.54
CA LEU A 310 17.67 -12.86 3.71
C LEU A 310 18.71 -13.95 3.39
N SER A 311 18.58 -14.60 2.24
CA SER A 311 19.51 -15.64 1.77
C SER A 311 20.91 -15.07 1.51
N LYS A 312 21.00 -13.95 0.79
CA LYS A 312 22.28 -13.26 0.53
C LYS A 312 23.02 -12.87 1.83
N LYS A 313 22.26 -12.56 2.88
CA LYS A 313 22.80 -12.17 4.19
C LYS A 313 22.97 -13.34 5.18
N GLY A 314 22.59 -14.57 4.79
CA GLY A 314 22.64 -15.74 5.68
C GLY A 314 21.61 -15.72 6.82
N LEU A 315 20.53 -14.97 6.68
CA LEU A 315 19.55 -14.68 7.72
C LEU A 315 18.27 -15.54 7.66
N CYS A 316 18.14 -16.49 6.72
CA CYS A 316 16.92 -17.28 6.54
C CYS A 316 16.46 -18.00 7.84
N LYS A 317 17.42 -18.46 8.67
CA LYS A 317 17.11 -19.13 9.94
C LYS A 317 16.51 -18.18 11.01
N GLU A 318 16.75 -16.88 10.88
CA GLU A 318 16.22 -15.86 11.77
C GLU A 318 14.76 -15.49 11.45
N PHE A 319 14.26 -15.89 10.27
CA PHE A 319 12.92 -15.62 9.76
C PHE A 319 12.27 -16.91 9.24
N PRO A 320 12.02 -17.90 10.13
CA PRO A 320 11.56 -19.21 9.72
C PRO A 320 10.21 -19.17 9.01
N LEU A 321 9.24 -18.38 9.47
CA LEU A 321 7.92 -18.30 8.85
C LEU A 321 7.99 -17.71 7.44
N MET A 322 8.63 -16.56 7.24
CA MET A 322 8.77 -15.94 5.92
C MET A 322 9.53 -16.85 4.95
N THR A 323 10.58 -17.51 5.44
CA THR A 323 11.38 -18.47 4.66
C THR A 323 10.55 -19.68 4.24
N THR A 324 9.77 -20.26 5.17
CA THR A 324 8.91 -21.41 4.89
C THR A 324 7.81 -21.05 3.88
N ILE A 325 7.19 -19.88 4.01
CA ILE A 325 6.19 -19.39 3.05
C ILE A 325 6.81 -19.29 1.64
N TYR A 326 8.00 -18.69 1.51
CA TYR A 326 8.70 -18.64 0.22
C TYR A 326 8.91 -20.04 -0.38
N ARG A 327 9.42 -20.98 0.42
CA ARG A 327 9.71 -22.34 -0.02
C ARG A 327 8.46 -23.10 -0.46
N ILE A 328 7.32 -22.86 0.19
CA ILE A 328 6.02 -23.41 -0.24
C ILE A 328 5.60 -22.81 -1.59
N CYS A 329 5.83 -21.50 -1.79
CA CYS A 329 5.43 -20.82 -3.02
C CYS A 329 6.29 -21.20 -4.24
N TYR A 330 7.60 -21.49 -4.04
CA TYR A 330 8.58 -21.54 -5.12
C TYR A 330 9.47 -22.79 -5.17
N GLU A 331 9.52 -23.58 -4.09
CA GLU A 331 10.38 -24.76 -3.97
C GLU A 331 9.59 -26.05 -3.71
N ASP A 332 8.30 -26.07 -4.01
CA ASP A 332 7.39 -27.22 -3.83
C ASP A 332 7.41 -27.82 -2.42
N LEU A 333 7.76 -27.02 -1.40
CA LEU A 333 7.69 -27.47 -0.01
C LEU A 333 6.23 -27.73 0.37
N PRO A 334 5.90 -28.91 0.96
CA PRO A 334 4.52 -29.23 1.32
C PRO A 334 3.90 -28.16 2.24
N PRO A 335 2.65 -27.72 2.00
CA PRO A 335 2.00 -26.65 2.79
C PRO A 335 1.95 -26.91 4.29
N ILE A 336 1.89 -28.18 4.74
CA ILE A 336 1.88 -28.54 6.17
C ILE A 336 3.13 -28.07 6.92
N ARG A 337 4.25 -27.86 6.21
CA ARG A 337 5.48 -27.36 6.79
C ARG A 337 5.34 -25.98 7.43
N ILE A 338 4.25 -25.25 7.10
CA ILE A 338 3.93 -23.95 7.71
C ILE A 338 3.83 -24.01 9.25
N VAL A 339 3.58 -25.17 9.83
CA VAL A 339 3.49 -25.36 11.30
C VAL A 339 4.58 -26.27 11.87
N GLU A 340 5.40 -26.88 11.01
CA GLU A 340 6.48 -27.78 11.42
C GLU A 340 7.85 -27.08 11.44
N ASP A 341 8.06 -26.07 10.57
CA ASP A 341 9.35 -25.42 10.35
C ASP A 341 9.47 -24.01 10.99
N ILE A 342 8.51 -23.61 11.87
CA ILE A 342 8.45 -22.28 12.48
C ILE A 342 8.75 -22.27 13.96
#